data_21d0873607cdc43049e0c4ee10429e21
#
_entry.id   21d0873607cdc43049e0c4ee10429e21
#
_cell.length_a   1.000
_cell.length_b   1.000
_cell.length_c   1.000
_cell.angle_alpha   90.00
_cell.angle_beta   90.00
_cell.angle_gamma   90.00
#
_symmetry.space_group_name_H-M   'P 1'
#
loop_
_entity.id
_entity.type
_entity.pdbx_description
1 polymer ?
#
loop_
_entity_poly.entity_id
_entity_poly.type
_entity_poly.pdbx_seq_one_letter_code
_entity_poly.pdbx_strand_id
1 'polypeptide(L)'
;IGIGRDAVLKIGDDLGLHPQMTGFKEIFDEGRLAVIQGVGYPNPNRSHFRSTDIWHSARPDVEYTEDGWLGRSLDLHAKRHAGKTPALALGTNRLPLALVCSKLSVPTVQNVNEFQLQLGAGSAANKKLRRKLIGDLANRQSATESDLDFLRKTTQTALSTARKLEKVTATYKPAAEYPTNGLGGKLKTVAQLIAGDFGTNIFFVSLGGFDT
;
A
#
# COMPACT_ATOMS: atom_id res chain seq x y z
N ILE A 1 8.13 -15.32 -26.65
CA ILE A 1 7.72 -14.00 -27.16
C ILE A 1 8.96 -13.10 -27.06
N GLY A 2 9.75 -13.04 -28.12
CA GLY A 2 10.95 -12.20 -28.18
C GLY A 2 10.63 -10.86 -28.85
N ILE A 3 11.14 -9.77 -28.28
CA ILE A 3 11.13 -8.45 -28.92
C ILE A 3 12.45 -8.31 -29.67
N GLY A 4 12.40 -7.97 -30.99
CA GLY A 4 13.58 -7.74 -31.78
C GLY A 4 14.46 -6.62 -31.23
N ARG A 5 15.79 -6.74 -31.40
CA ARG A 5 16.74 -5.74 -30.86
C ARG A 5 16.47 -4.31 -31.35
N ASP A 6 15.95 -4.18 -32.56
CA ASP A 6 15.65 -2.87 -33.16
C ASP A 6 14.35 -2.25 -32.67
N ALA A 7 13.50 -3.04 -32.02
CA ALA A 7 12.21 -2.59 -31.47
C ALA A 7 12.27 -2.15 -30.00
N VAL A 8 13.35 -2.45 -29.28
CA VAL A 8 13.49 -2.09 -27.87
C VAL A 8 13.94 -0.64 -27.69
N LEU A 9 13.53 -0.03 -26.60
CA LEU A 9 14.03 1.28 -26.15
C LEU A 9 15.35 1.06 -25.40
N LYS A 10 16.48 1.29 -26.05
CA LYS A 10 17.82 1.03 -25.50
C LYS A 10 18.08 1.88 -24.25
N ILE A 11 18.55 1.23 -23.17
CA ILE A 11 19.00 1.85 -21.92
C ILE A 11 20.43 1.44 -21.52
N GLY A 12 21.08 0.67 -22.37
CA GLY A 12 22.47 0.20 -22.28
C GLY A 12 22.83 -0.61 -23.50
N ASP A 13 24.05 -1.16 -23.54
CA ASP A 13 24.54 -1.91 -24.70
C ASP A 13 23.73 -3.18 -24.96
N ASP A 14 23.42 -3.91 -23.90
CA ASP A 14 22.70 -5.19 -23.95
C ASP A 14 21.33 -5.14 -23.27
N LEU A 15 20.84 -3.96 -22.90
CA LEU A 15 19.59 -3.81 -22.16
C LEU A 15 18.66 -2.81 -22.84
N GLY A 16 17.39 -3.20 -22.94
CA GLY A 16 16.33 -2.36 -23.48
C GLY A 16 15.01 -2.55 -22.76
N LEU A 17 14.22 -1.50 -22.73
CA LEU A 17 12.84 -1.53 -22.24
C LEU A 17 11.89 -1.94 -23.38
N HIS A 18 10.73 -2.45 -23.00
CA HIS A 18 9.66 -2.72 -23.96
C HIS A 18 9.28 -1.44 -24.74
N PRO A 19 8.94 -1.51 -26.04
CA PRO A 19 8.66 -0.33 -26.86
C PRO A 19 7.58 0.61 -26.32
N GLN A 20 6.62 0.09 -25.56
CA GLN A 20 5.56 0.88 -24.94
C GLN A 20 5.97 1.55 -23.62
N MET A 21 7.19 1.33 -23.12
CA MET A 21 7.69 1.92 -21.87
C MET A 21 8.40 3.26 -22.12
N THR A 22 7.86 4.11 -22.99
CA THR A 22 8.45 5.40 -23.36
C THR A 22 8.65 6.31 -22.16
N GLY A 23 7.66 6.41 -21.27
CA GLY A 23 7.78 7.22 -20.05
C GLY A 23 8.89 6.72 -19.11
N PHE A 24 9.12 5.40 -19.01
CA PHE A 24 10.27 4.86 -18.27
C PHE A 24 11.60 5.21 -18.94
N LYS A 25 11.64 5.20 -20.27
CA LYS A 25 12.81 5.61 -21.03
C LYS A 25 13.16 7.09 -20.78
N GLU A 26 12.17 7.97 -20.82
CA GLU A 26 12.33 9.40 -20.50
C GLU A 26 12.92 9.61 -19.10
N ILE A 27 12.32 8.97 -18.07
CA ILE A 27 12.81 9.06 -16.68
C ILE A 27 14.23 8.49 -16.53
N PHE A 28 14.57 7.44 -17.32
CA PHE A 28 15.91 6.87 -17.34
C PHE A 28 16.91 7.84 -17.96
N ASP A 29 16.58 8.48 -19.09
CA ASP A 29 17.43 9.45 -19.77
C ASP A 29 17.68 10.72 -18.95
N GLU A 30 16.71 11.08 -18.08
CA GLU A 30 16.86 12.14 -17.09
C GLU A 30 17.69 11.73 -15.86
N GLY A 31 18.21 10.52 -15.80
CA GLY A 31 18.97 10.00 -14.67
C GLY A 31 18.15 9.76 -13.39
N ARG A 32 16.83 9.65 -13.50
CA ARG A 32 15.89 9.46 -12.39
C ARG A 32 15.36 8.03 -12.23
N LEU A 33 15.81 7.11 -13.08
CA LEU A 33 15.47 5.68 -13.03
C LEU A 33 16.72 4.83 -12.95
N ALA A 34 16.80 3.94 -11.98
CA ALA A 34 17.80 2.88 -11.91
C ALA A 34 17.17 1.53 -12.23
N VAL A 35 17.82 0.75 -13.08
CA VAL A 35 17.43 -0.64 -13.39
C VAL A 35 18.41 -1.58 -12.72
N ILE A 36 17.93 -2.39 -11.77
CA ILE A 36 18.74 -3.33 -11.00
C ILE A 36 18.43 -4.74 -11.51
N GLN A 37 19.44 -5.42 -12.02
CA GLN A 37 19.35 -6.78 -12.55
C GLN A 37 19.92 -7.80 -11.54
N GLY A 38 19.62 -9.09 -11.77
CA GLY A 38 20.19 -10.18 -10.99
C GLY A 38 19.74 -10.23 -9.52
N VAL A 39 18.64 -9.57 -9.17
CA VAL A 39 18.09 -9.62 -7.82
C VAL A 39 17.38 -10.94 -7.60
N GLY A 40 17.79 -11.68 -6.58
CA GLY A 40 17.24 -12.99 -6.25
C GLY A 40 17.74 -13.49 -4.90
N TYR A 41 17.57 -14.78 -4.66
CA TYR A 41 18.07 -15.48 -3.47
C TYR A 41 18.54 -16.89 -3.84
N PRO A 42 19.46 -17.50 -3.06
CA PRO A 42 19.96 -18.83 -3.34
C PRO A 42 18.85 -19.89 -3.33
N ASN A 43 18.94 -20.87 -4.25
CA ASN A 43 17.98 -21.97 -4.37
C ASN A 43 16.52 -21.50 -4.45
N PRO A 44 16.13 -20.72 -5.47
CA PRO A 44 14.82 -20.09 -5.53
C PRO A 44 13.70 -21.13 -5.55
N ASN A 45 12.68 -20.90 -4.74
CA ASN A 45 11.49 -21.71 -4.72
C ASN A 45 10.61 -21.43 -5.95
N ARG A 46 10.13 -22.49 -6.62
CA ARG A 46 9.28 -22.36 -7.81
C ARG A 46 7.79 -22.14 -7.50
N SER A 47 7.38 -22.23 -6.25
CA SER A 47 6.02 -21.88 -5.83
C SER A 47 5.86 -20.37 -5.82
N HIS A 48 4.89 -19.86 -6.55
CA HIS A 48 4.56 -18.43 -6.59
C HIS A 48 4.19 -17.90 -5.19
N PHE A 49 3.43 -18.69 -4.42
CA PHE A 49 3.06 -18.32 -3.05
C PHE A 49 4.27 -18.20 -2.15
N ARG A 50 5.12 -19.23 -2.15
CA ARG A 50 6.32 -19.24 -1.30
C ARG A 50 7.31 -18.14 -1.72
N SER A 51 7.51 -17.93 -3.00
CA SER A 51 8.38 -16.86 -3.50
C SER A 51 7.85 -15.48 -3.12
N THR A 52 6.55 -15.26 -3.19
CA THR A 52 5.94 -14.02 -2.74
C THR A 52 6.16 -13.78 -1.25
N ASP A 53 6.00 -14.81 -0.41
CA ASP A 53 6.27 -14.71 1.03
C ASP A 53 7.74 -14.38 1.32
N ILE A 54 8.68 -14.98 0.59
CA ILE A 54 10.11 -14.68 0.70
C ILE A 54 10.38 -13.22 0.34
N TRP A 55 9.86 -12.72 -0.77
CA TRP A 55 10.01 -11.33 -1.17
C TRP A 55 9.37 -10.35 -0.18
N HIS A 56 8.21 -10.70 0.35
CA HIS A 56 7.51 -9.88 1.34
C HIS A 56 8.15 -9.92 2.73
N SER A 57 8.77 -11.03 3.10
CA SER A 57 9.43 -11.18 4.40
C SER A 57 10.91 -10.83 4.37
N ALA A 58 11.57 -10.92 3.21
CA ALA A 58 13.03 -10.91 3.05
C ALA A 58 13.73 -11.97 3.91
N ARG A 59 13.08 -13.14 4.09
CA ARG A 59 13.58 -14.27 4.87
C ARG A 59 13.47 -15.58 4.07
N PRO A 60 14.44 -15.89 3.21
CA PRO A 60 14.40 -17.10 2.39
C PRO A 60 14.63 -18.37 3.22
N ASP A 61 15.31 -18.26 4.35
CA ASP A 61 15.73 -19.32 5.28
C ASP A 61 14.65 -19.73 6.28
N VAL A 62 13.55 -18.98 6.40
CA VAL A 62 12.45 -19.26 7.34
C VAL A 62 11.24 -19.77 6.59
N GLU A 63 10.71 -20.93 6.96
CA GLU A 63 9.55 -21.54 6.28
C GLU A 63 8.27 -20.70 6.41
N TYR A 64 8.05 -20.12 7.58
CA TYR A 64 6.88 -19.30 7.87
C TYR A 64 7.26 -18.04 8.66
N THR A 65 6.69 -16.89 8.28
CA THR A 65 6.84 -15.62 9.00
C THR A 65 5.50 -14.93 9.18
N GLU A 66 5.32 -14.29 10.33
CA GLU A 66 4.11 -13.54 10.67
C GLU A 66 4.23 -12.05 10.33
N ASP A 67 5.44 -11.57 9.98
CA ASP A 67 5.73 -10.16 9.69
C ASP A 67 6.48 -9.97 8.37
N GLY A 68 6.33 -8.78 7.79
CA GLY A 68 7.03 -8.37 6.58
C GLY A 68 8.23 -7.47 6.86
N TRP A 69 9.11 -7.32 5.86
CA TRP A 69 10.32 -6.50 6.02
C TRP A 69 10.02 -5.02 6.21
N LEU A 70 9.00 -4.49 5.52
CA LEU A 70 8.52 -3.12 5.73
C LEU A 70 7.84 -2.97 7.09
N GLY A 71 7.04 -3.98 7.50
CA GLY A 71 6.40 -4.03 8.81
C GLY A 71 7.41 -3.96 9.94
N ARG A 72 8.48 -4.77 9.88
CA ARG A 72 9.59 -4.71 10.86
C ARG A 72 10.26 -3.33 10.89
N SER A 73 10.48 -2.71 9.72
CA SER A 73 11.03 -1.35 9.66
C SER A 73 10.13 -0.33 10.35
N LEU A 74 8.81 -0.45 10.18
CA LEU A 74 7.83 0.41 10.85
C LEU A 74 7.81 0.19 12.36
N ASP A 75 7.91 -1.05 12.81
CA ASP A 75 7.91 -1.42 14.23
C ASP A 75 9.13 -0.89 14.99
N LEU A 76 10.30 -0.76 14.32
CA LEU A 76 11.49 -0.12 14.89
C LEU A 76 11.21 1.33 15.30
N HIS A 77 10.30 1.99 14.61
CA HIS A 77 9.96 3.39 14.83
C HIS A 77 8.51 3.59 15.31
N ALA A 78 7.89 2.55 15.91
CA ALA A 78 6.48 2.54 16.28
C ALA A 78 6.06 3.77 17.11
N LYS A 79 6.90 4.22 18.04
CA LYS A 79 6.62 5.43 18.87
C LYS A 79 6.46 6.70 18.04
N ARG A 80 7.22 6.86 16.94
CA ARG A 80 7.12 8.01 16.01
C ARG A 80 5.86 7.97 15.17
N HIS A 81 5.29 6.79 15.02
CA HIS A 81 4.11 6.51 14.19
C HIS A 81 2.82 6.42 14.99
N ALA A 82 2.87 6.58 16.31
CA ALA A 82 1.69 6.53 17.17
C ALA A 82 0.64 7.56 16.69
N GLY A 83 -0.60 7.09 16.46
CA GLY A 83 -1.71 7.91 15.96
C GLY A 83 -1.58 8.40 14.51
N LYS A 84 -0.60 7.91 13.76
CA LYS A 84 -0.38 8.20 12.34
C LYS A 84 -0.70 6.98 11.47
N THR A 85 -0.77 7.19 10.16
CA THR A 85 -0.89 6.13 9.15
C THR A 85 0.41 6.07 8.34
N PRO A 86 1.49 5.46 8.88
CA PRO A 86 2.81 5.51 8.25
C PRO A 86 2.89 4.72 6.95
N ALA A 87 2.02 3.73 6.80
CA ALA A 87 1.90 2.92 5.59
C ALA A 87 0.45 2.70 5.20
N LEU A 88 0.21 2.48 3.92
CA LEU A 88 -1.11 2.23 3.34
C LEU A 88 -1.00 1.25 2.17
N ALA A 89 -1.83 0.22 2.15
CA ALA A 89 -1.99 -0.67 1.00
C ALA A 89 -3.21 -0.27 0.18
N LEU A 90 -3.04 -0.11 -1.14
CA LEU A 90 -4.08 0.36 -2.06
C LEU A 90 -4.44 -0.70 -3.10
N GLY A 91 -5.74 -0.85 -3.36
CA GLY A 91 -6.27 -1.77 -4.36
C GLY A 91 -6.18 -3.24 -3.96
N THR A 92 -6.21 -3.51 -2.66
CA THR A 92 -6.24 -4.85 -2.09
C THR A 92 -7.18 -4.89 -0.90
N ASN A 93 -7.81 -6.06 -0.69
CA ASN A 93 -8.68 -6.33 0.46
C ASN A 93 -7.95 -7.09 1.59
N ARG A 94 -6.71 -7.50 1.34
CA ARG A 94 -5.85 -8.18 2.32
C ARG A 94 -4.58 -7.38 2.51
N LEU A 95 -4.12 -7.26 3.77
CA LEU A 95 -2.84 -6.65 4.06
C LEU A 95 -1.72 -7.52 3.46
N PRO A 96 -0.88 -6.98 2.55
CA PRO A 96 0.28 -7.72 2.06
C PRO A 96 1.25 -8.04 3.20
N LEU A 97 1.80 -9.27 3.21
CA LEU A 97 2.74 -9.69 4.25
C LEU A 97 3.89 -8.69 4.43
N ALA A 98 4.35 -8.05 3.36
CA ALA A 98 5.40 -7.03 3.44
C ALA A 98 5.11 -5.90 4.45
N LEU A 99 3.84 -5.58 4.67
CA LEU A 99 3.39 -4.50 5.56
C LEU A 99 2.86 -4.98 6.92
N VAL A 100 2.85 -6.29 7.17
CA VAL A 100 2.38 -6.81 8.47
C VAL A 100 3.36 -6.40 9.56
N CYS A 101 2.83 -5.71 10.57
CA CYS A 101 3.54 -5.20 11.75
C CYS A 101 3.06 -5.92 13.00
N SER A 102 3.91 -6.04 14.02
CA SER A 102 3.54 -6.53 15.34
C SER A 102 3.05 -5.43 16.29
N LYS A 103 3.46 -4.17 16.07
CA LYS A 103 3.18 -3.04 16.98
C LYS A 103 2.24 -2.00 16.38
N LEU A 104 2.07 -2.00 15.07
CA LEU A 104 1.27 -1.00 14.34
C LEU A 104 0.21 -1.69 13.48
N SER A 105 -0.88 -0.99 13.22
CA SER A 105 -1.90 -1.40 12.27
C SER A 105 -1.74 -0.61 10.97
N VAL A 106 -1.57 -1.32 9.86
CA VAL A 106 -1.52 -0.74 8.51
C VAL A 106 -2.86 -0.94 7.83
N PRO A 107 -3.58 0.11 7.47
CA PRO A 107 -4.86 -0.01 6.78
C PRO A 107 -4.69 -0.48 5.33
N THR A 108 -5.70 -1.20 4.85
CA THR A 108 -5.87 -1.56 3.44
C THR A 108 -7.08 -0.81 2.88
N VAL A 109 -6.96 -0.28 1.67
CA VAL A 109 -8.03 0.45 0.97
C VAL A 109 -8.18 -0.14 -0.41
N GLN A 110 -9.27 -0.86 -0.64
CA GLN A 110 -9.52 -1.48 -1.94
C GLN A 110 -9.87 -0.43 -3.00
N ASN A 111 -10.78 0.46 -2.66
CA ASN A 111 -11.19 1.58 -3.51
C ASN A 111 -11.41 2.81 -2.63
N VAL A 112 -10.74 3.91 -2.95
CA VAL A 112 -10.82 5.14 -2.14
C VAL A 112 -12.22 5.75 -2.17
N ASN A 113 -12.90 5.68 -3.30
CA ASN A 113 -14.26 6.20 -3.43
C ASN A 113 -15.28 5.40 -2.61
N GLU A 114 -14.97 4.12 -2.32
CA GLU A 114 -15.78 3.21 -1.53
C GLU A 114 -15.29 3.09 -0.09
N PHE A 115 -14.16 3.72 0.25
CA PHE A 115 -13.58 3.68 1.59
C PHE A 115 -14.39 4.56 2.54
N GLN A 116 -15.61 4.13 2.78
CA GLN A 116 -16.51 4.71 3.76
C GLN A 116 -16.80 3.68 4.85
N LEU A 117 -16.93 4.14 6.08
CA LEU A 117 -17.35 3.26 7.16
C LEU A 117 -18.71 2.65 6.82
N GLN A 118 -18.73 1.34 6.53
CA GLN A 118 -19.94 0.58 6.24
C GLN A 118 -20.80 0.46 7.50
N LEU A 119 -21.73 1.38 7.67
CA LEU A 119 -22.59 1.44 8.87
C LEU A 119 -23.89 0.63 8.72
N GLY A 120 -23.99 -0.18 7.66
CA GLY A 120 -25.16 -0.96 7.35
C GLY A 120 -26.35 -0.12 6.88
N ALA A 121 -27.50 -0.78 6.66
CA ALA A 121 -28.73 -0.11 6.27
C ALA A 121 -29.29 0.76 7.41
N GLY A 122 -30.00 1.84 7.07
CA GLY A 122 -30.64 2.71 8.03
C GLY A 122 -30.66 4.17 7.61
N SER A 123 -31.42 4.98 8.35
CA SER A 123 -31.51 6.43 8.15
C SER A 123 -30.17 7.14 8.40
N ALA A 124 -30.01 8.37 7.88
CA ALA A 124 -28.85 9.20 8.14
C ALA A 124 -28.59 9.40 9.65
N ALA A 125 -29.66 9.54 10.44
CA ALA A 125 -29.59 9.66 11.91
C ALA A 125 -29.02 8.40 12.54
N ASN A 126 -29.48 7.21 12.14
CA ASN A 126 -28.97 5.93 12.63
C ASN A 126 -27.51 5.71 12.24
N LYS A 127 -27.11 6.06 11.03
CA LYS A 127 -25.71 6.01 10.60
C LYS A 127 -24.83 6.95 11.42
N LYS A 128 -25.29 8.17 11.68
CA LYS A 128 -24.58 9.14 12.55
C LYS A 128 -24.41 8.60 13.96
N LEU A 129 -25.46 8.00 14.54
CA LEU A 129 -25.41 7.40 15.88
C LEU A 129 -24.41 6.24 15.93
N ARG A 130 -24.47 5.31 14.98
CA ARG A 130 -23.53 4.17 14.90
C ARG A 130 -22.09 4.65 14.77
N ARG A 131 -21.83 5.65 13.92
CA ARG A 131 -20.49 6.25 13.77
C ARG A 131 -19.99 6.84 15.09
N LYS A 132 -20.87 7.54 15.84
CA LYS A 132 -20.55 8.07 17.16
C LYS A 132 -20.22 6.96 18.14
N LEU A 133 -21.07 5.93 18.26
CA LEU A 133 -20.87 4.80 19.17
C LEU A 133 -19.56 4.05 18.92
N ILE A 134 -19.24 3.79 17.65
CA ILE A 134 -17.97 3.14 17.28
C ILE A 134 -16.78 4.03 17.68
N GLY A 135 -16.87 5.33 17.45
CA GLY A 135 -15.83 6.28 17.89
C GLY A 135 -15.67 6.33 19.41
N ASP A 136 -16.77 6.37 20.15
CA ASP A 136 -16.77 6.40 21.63
C ASP A 136 -16.17 5.11 22.19
N LEU A 137 -16.51 3.94 21.63
CA LEU A 137 -15.94 2.65 22.03
C LEU A 137 -14.44 2.56 21.72
N ALA A 138 -14.02 3.04 20.55
CA ALA A 138 -12.62 3.07 20.17
C ALA A 138 -11.77 4.00 21.03
N ASN A 139 -12.37 5.10 21.54
CA ASN A 139 -11.68 6.10 22.39
C ASN A 139 -11.64 5.75 23.88
N ARG A 140 -12.28 4.66 24.32
CA ARG A 140 -12.17 4.23 25.71
C ARG A 140 -10.74 3.84 26.03
N GLN A 141 -10.19 4.40 27.10
CA GLN A 141 -8.86 4.03 27.59
C GLN A 141 -8.88 2.63 28.19
N SER A 142 -7.84 1.85 27.92
CA SER A 142 -7.56 0.58 28.59
C SER A 142 -6.35 0.77 29.51
N ALA A 143 -6.40 0.20 30.70
CA ALA A 143 -5.30 0.28 31.66
C ALA A 143 -4.17 -0.72 31.35
N THR A 144 -4.37 -1.65 30.44
CA THR A 144 -3.42 -2.73 30.08
C THR A 144 -3.29 -2.88 28.57
N GLU A 145 -2.07 -3.14 28.10
CA GLU A 145 -1.83 -3.59 26.73
C GLU A 145 -2.44 -4.98 26.55
N SER A 146 -3.57 -5.06 25.89
CA SER A 146 -4.32 -6.29 25.62
C SER A 146 -4.78 -6.31 24.17
N ASP A 147 -5.25 -7.47 23.69
CA ASP A 147 -5.86 -7.61 22.37
C ASP A 147 -6.97 -6.59 22.13
N LEU A 148 -7.71 -6.24 23.19
CA LEU A 148 -8.75 -5.21 23.12
C LEU A 148 -8.16 -3.81 22.88
N ASP A 149 -7.02 -3.48 23.46
CA ASP A 149 -6.32 -2.22 23.21
C ASP A 149 -5.79 -2.15 21.78
N PHE A 150 -5.25 -3.25 21.26
CA PHE A 150 -4.88 -3.37 19.86
C PHE A 150 -6.07 -3.18 18.91
N LEU A 151 -7.22 -3.80 19.18
CA LEU A 151 -8.45 -3.62 18.40
C LEU A 151 -8.95 -2.18 18.44
N ARG A 152 -8.89 -1.51 19.57
CA ARG A 152 -9.27 -0.09 19.71
C ARG A 152 -8.36 0.80 18.89
N LYS A 153 -7.04 0.65 19.00
CA LYS A 153 -6.04 1.40 18.24
C LYS A 153 -6.23 1.19 16.74
N THR A 154 -6.46 -0.04 16.33
CA THR A 154 -6.76 -0.39 14.92
C THR A 154 -8.03 0.30 14.43
N THR A 155 -9.11 0.28 15.24
CA THR A 155 -10.37 0.95 14.92
C THR A 155 -10.19 2.47 14.82
N GLN A 156 -9.46 3.09 15.76
CA GLN A 156 -9.13 4.52 15.71
C GLN A 156 -8.35 4.88 14.44
N THR A 157 -7.34 4.08 14.09
CA THR A 157 -6.54 4.26 12.88
C THR A 157 -7.43 4.17 11.64
N ALA A 158 -8.30 3.17 11.54
CA ALA A 158 -9.23 3.02 10.43
C ALA A 158 -10.19 4.20 10.29
N LEU A 159 -10.79 4.67 11.40
CA LEU A 159 -11.70 5.81 11.41
C LEU A 159 -11.00 7.13 11.03
N SER A 160 -9.80 7.36 11.56
CA SER A 160 -9.02 8.57 11.26
C SER A 160 -8.55 8.57 9.81
N THR A 161 -8.11 7.41 9.30
CA THR A 161 -7.71 7.21 7.92
C THR A 161 -8.88 7.49 6.97
N ALA A 162 -10.06 6.93 7.25
CA ALA A 162 -11.25 7.16 6.43
C ALA A 162 -11.60 8.66 6.31
N ARG A 163 -11.63 9.38 7.43
CA ARG A 163 -11.93 10.83 7.43
C ARG A 163 -10.89 11.64 6.65
N LYS A 164 -9.61 11.31 6.80
CA LYS A 164 -8.53 11.99 6.06
C LYS A 164 -8.64 11.71 4.57
N LEU A 165 -8.90 10.47 4.16
CA LEU A 165 -9.09 10.09 2.78
C LEU A 165 -10.24 10.86 2.12
N GLU A 166 -11.43 10.89 2.75
CA GLU A 166 -12.58 11.65 2.26
C GLU A 166 -12.21 13.13 1.99
N LYS A 167 -11.50 13.76 2.93
CA LYS A 167 -11.09 15.17 2.81
C LYS A 167 -10.11 15.40 1.66
N VAL A 168 -9.07 14.58 1.58
CA VAL A 168 -7.97 14.77 0.62
C VAL A 168 -8.44 14.51 -0.81
N THR A 169 -9.23 13.46 -1.03
CA THR A 169 -9.72 13.10 -2.37
C THR A 169 -10.71 14.11 -2.93
N ALA A 170 -11.44 14.80 -2.07
CA ALA A 170 -12.39 15.84 -2.50
C ALA A 170 -11.72 17.14 -2.99
N THR A 171 -10.50 17.45 -2.54
CA THR A 171 -9.84 18.74 -2.79
C THR A 171 -8.75 18.69 -3.86
N TYR A 172 -8.19 17.51 -4.13
CA TYR A 172 -7.08 17.38 -5.07
C TYR A 172 -7.53 17.39 -6.54
N LYS A 173 -6.91 18.27 -7.33
CA LYS A 173 -7.02 18.25 -8.80
C LYS A 173 -5.66 17.84 -9.37
N PRO A 174 -5.56 16.69 -10.08
CA PRO A 174 -4.30 16.27 -10.68
C PRO A 174 -3.85 17.25 -11.77
N ALA A 175 -2.54 17.53 -11.82
CA ALA A 175 -1.95 18.38 -12.87
C ALA A 175 -1.84 17.63 -14.22
N ALA A 176 -1.94 16.31 -14.21
CA ALA A 176 -1.88 15.44 -15.40
C ALA A 176 -3.03 14.42 -15.36
N GLU A 177 -3.42 13.95 -16.53
CA GLU A 177 -4.38 12.86 -16.65
C GLU A 177 -3.69 11.52 -16.32
N TYR A 178 -4.34 10.73 -15.48
CA TYR A 178 -3.91 9.37 -15.17
C TYR A 178 -4.61 8.38 -16.10
N PRO A 179 -3.93 7.31 -16.52
CA PRO A 179 -4.57 6.22 -17.26
C PRO A 179 -5.81 5.68 -16.51
N THR A 180 -6.84 5.33 -17.26
CA THR A 180 -8.10 4.80 -16.70
C THR A 180 -8.01 3.35 -16.23
N ASN A 181 -6.85 2.70 -16.35
CA ASN A 181 -6.63 1.35 -15.85
C ASN A 181 -6.50 1.29 -14.33
N GLY A 182 -6.59 0.08 -13.77
CA GLY A 182 -6.57 -0.13 -12.33
C GLY A 182 -5.31 0.39 -11.62
N LEU A 183 -4.13 0.33 -12.25
CA LEU A 183 -2.88 0.88 -11.69
C LEU A 183 -2.89 2.41 -11.71
N GLY A 184 -3.33 3.01 -12.83
CA GLY A 184 -3.41 4.46 -12.97
C GLY A 184 -4.32 5.09 -11.90
N GLY A 185 -5.48 4.47 -11.63
CA GLY A 185 -6.37 4.90 -10.55
C GLY A 185 -5.73 4.82 -9.15
N LYS A 186 -4.98 3.76 -8.86
CA LYS A 186 -4.24 3.61 -7.59
C LYS A 186 -3.14 4.67 -7.45
N LEU A 187 -2.36 4.90 -8.50
CA LEU A 187 -1.29 5.91 -8.50
C LEU A 187 -1.84 7.33 -8.39
N LYS A 188 -2.98 7.62 -9.02
CA LYS A 188 -3.70 8.88 -8.83
C LYS A 188 -4.05 9.10 -7.35
N THR A 189 -4.54 8.06 -6.69
CA THR A 189 -4.82 8.11 -5.25
C THR A 189 -3.58 8.37 -4.42
N VAL A 190 -2.46 7.70 -4.71
CA VAL A 190 -1.18 7.96 -4.03
C VAL A 190 -0.80 9.44 -4.17
N ALA A 191 -0.87 10.00 -5.39
CA ALA A 191 -0.57 11.39 -5.63
C ALA A 191 -1.50 12.35 -4.86
N GLN A 192 -2.79 12.04 -4.80
CA GLN A 192 -3.76 12.79 -3.99
C GLN A 192 -3.37 12.81 -2.50
N LEU A 193 -2.98 11.65 -1.97
CA LEU A 193 -2.61 11.51 -0.55
C LEU A 193 -1.31 12.24 -0.23
N ILE A 194 -0.33 12.20 -1.13
CA ILE A 194 0.93 12.94 -0.99
C ILE A 194 0.66 14.45 -1.03
N ALA A 195 -0.09 14.92 -2.02
CA ALA A 195 -0.41 16.34 -2.17
C ALA A 195 -1.26 16.88 -1.00
N GLY A 196 -2.10 16.03 -0.40
CA GLY A 196 -2.93 16.39 0.75
C GLY A 196 -2.22 16.25 2.11
N ASP A 197 -0.91 16.05 2.13
CA ASP A 197 -0.11 15.85 3.36
C ASP A 197 -0.73 14.80 4.31
N PHE A 198 -1.06 13.64 3.74
CA PHE A 198 -1.68 12.55 4.50
C PHE A 198 -0.76 12.01 5.60
N GLY A 199 0.55 12.22 5.47
CA GLY A 199 1.58 11.80 6.41
C GLY A 199 1.96 10.32 6.31
N THR A 200 1.62 9.67 5.19
CA THR A 200 2.04 8.30 4.88
C THR A 200 3.38 8.30 4.16
N ASN A 201 4.30 7.47 4.61
CA ASN A 201 5.64 7.32 4.06
C ASN A 201 5.74 6.15 3.07
N ILE A 202 4.91 5.11 3.25
CA ILE A 202 4.94 3.88 2.46
C ILE A 202 3.57 3.65 1.84
N PHE A 203 3.50 3.65 0.51
CA PHE A 203 2.32 3.24 -0.24
C PHE A 203 2.62 1.92 -0.94
N PHE A 204 1.83 0.89 -0.64
CA PHE A 204 1.91 -0.39 -1.32
C PHE A 204 0.85 -0.45 -2.40
N VAL A 205 1.29 -0.64 -3.64
CA VAL A 205 0.42 -0.77 -4.81
C VAL A 205 0.87 -2.01 -5.59
N SER A 206 -0.06 -2.84 -6.02
CA SER A 206 0.23 -4.02 -6.83
C SER A 206 -0.49 -3.99 -8.17
N LEU A 207 0.16 -4.52 -9.18
CA LEU A 207 -0.38 -4.82 -10.49
C LEU A 207 -0.23 -6.33 -10.72
N GLY A 208 -1.34 -7.01 -10.95
CA GLY A 208 -1.40 -8.42 -11.29
C GLY A 208 -1.56 -8.65 -12.79
N GLY A 209 -1.74 -9.93 -13.18
CA GLY A 209 -1.99 -10.31 -14.58
C GLY A 209 -0.72 -10.65 -15.37
N PHE A 210 0.39 -10.97 -14.68
CA PHE A 210 1.65 -11.40 -15.29
C PHE A 210 1.87 -12.92 -15.21
N ASP A 211 0.97 -13.63 -14.54
CA ASP A 211 0.97 -15.08 -14.48
C ASP A 211 0.19 -15.62 -15.68
N THR A 212 0.81 -16.53 -16.46
CA THR A 212 0.25 -17.14 -17.67
C THR A 212 -0.15 -18.59 -17.44
#